data_630dc95397589d28457859628b58c99e
#
_entry.id   630dc95397589d28457859628b58c99e
#
_cell.length_a   1.000
_cell.length_b   1.000
_cell.length_c   1.000
_cell.angle_alpha   90.00
_cell.angle_beta   90.00
_cell.angle_gamma   90.00
#
_symmetry.space_group_name_H-M   'P 1'
#
loop_
_entity.id
_entity.type
_entity.pdbx_description
1 polymer ?
#
loop_
_entity_poly.entity_id
_entity_poly.type
_entity_poly.pdbx_seq_one_letter_code
_entity_poly.pdbx_strand_id
1 'polypeptide(L)'
;MRTCHEPTDDRRGSGSYGDGVRFSIAIHQFDETGFDSAGLRDYLNRAEELGFEGGWVLEQVIGEARLLAPLELLAWAAGCTERLRLGVAVLVSSLHDPLQLASAITAVDRLSHGRLDVGVAPGGGRRRFAAFGVDDATFISSFTEGLQLMKAAWSDEPRVTFDGRFRQVDDLPIQPKPVQRPHPPVWFGGQAPKALARAVRHGDAFLGAGSSTTAKFAEAVSIVRRELAEQGKDPTHFPIGKRVYLMFDNDPVKARQGVLDGLHRIYGGMPGIDDVPLSGTVNDVVGGLREVIDAGAQTILLNPVGRDVTEDREQMERLAAEVIPQLR
;
A
#
# COMPACT_ATOMS: atom_id res chain seq x y z
N MET A 1 32.88 -3.20 22.74
CA MET A 1 32.91 -4.02 21.52
C MET A 1 31.81 -5.07 21.66
N ARG A 2 30.67 -4.87 21.03
CA ARG A 2 29.61 -5.89 20.93
C ARG A 2 29.78 -6.56 19.58
N THR A 3 30.04 -7.85 19.59
CA THR A 3 30.19 -8.71 18.43
C THR A 3 28.87 -8.75 17.65
N CYS A 4 28.90 -8.31 16.41
CA CYS A 4 27.81 -8.55 15.46
C CYS A 4 27.65 -10.06 15.26
N HIS A 5 26.53 -10.60 15.68
CA HIS A 5 26.10 -11.94 15.28
C HIS A 5 25.61 -11.83 13.84
N GLU A 6 26.21 -12.57 12.93
CA GLU A 6 25.68 -12.81 11.60
C GLU A 6 24.39 -13.65 11.75
N PRO A 7 23.26 -13.20 11.20
CA PRO A 7 22.08 -14.04 11.16
C PRO A 7 22.28 -15.09 10.06
N THR A 8 22.11 -16.36 10.43
CA THR A 8 22.06 -17.51 9.50
C THR A 8 20.95 -17.31 8.49
N ASP A 9 21.36 -17.36 7.23
CA ASP A 9 20.54 -17.32 6.03
C ASP A 9 19.59 -18.54 5.97
N ASP A 10 18.33 -18.36 6.36
CA ASP A 10 17.22 -19.24 5.97
C ASP A 10 15.87 -18.49 6.01
N ARG A 11 15.71 -17.50 5.16
CA ARG A 11 14.39 -16.94 4.81
C ARG A 11 14.28 -16.74 3.31
N ARG A 12 14.07 -17.84 2.60
CA ARG A 12 13.50 -17.79 1.25
C ARG A 12 12.08 -17.22 1.36
N GLY A 13 11.89 -16.00 0.87
CA GLY A 13 10.62 -15.31 0.87
C GLY A 13 9.63 -15.89 -0.14
N SER A 14 9.14 -17.10 0.10
CA SER A 14 7.93 -17.65 -0.49
C SER A 14 7.08 -18.24 0.63
N GLY A 15 6.70 -17.41 1.60
CA GLY A 15 5.69 -17.80 2.56
C GLY A 15 4.40 -18.05 1.81
N SER A 16 3.90 -19.30 1.80
CA SER A 16 2.51 -19.58 1.49
C SER A 16 1.66 -18.65 2.37
N TYR A 17 0.82 -17.85 1.73
CA TYR A 17 -0.14 -17.03 2.45
C TYR A 17 -1.07 -17.99 3.21
N GLY A 18 -0.94 -18.05 4.55
CA GLY A 18 -1.72 -18.97 5.38
C GLY A 18 -3.23 -18.73 5.25
N ASP A 19 -4.05 -19.71 5.69
CA ASP A 19 -5.51 -19.76 5.50
C ASP A 19 -6.32 -18.64 6.20
N GLY A 20 -5.68 -17.64 6.85
CA GLY A 20 -6.32 -16.55 7.58
C GLY A 20 -6.22 -15.19 6.90
N VAL A 21 -7.23 -14.34 7.13
CA VAL A 21 -7.19 -12.93 6.72
C VAL A 21 -6.16 -12.16 7.54
N ARG A 22 -5.34 -11.37 6.87
CA ARG A 22 -4.29 -10.54 7.47
C ARG A 22 -4.75 -9.11 7.59
N PHE A 23 -4.40 -8.47 8.71
CA PHE A 23 -4.78 -7.10 9.00
C PHE A 23 -3.54 -6.21 9.07
N SER A 24 -3.55 -5.17 8.26
CA SER A 24 -2.59 -4.08 8.29
C SER A 24 -3.29 -2.79 8.70
N ILE A 25 -2.52 -1.80 9.15
CA ILE A 25 -3.04 -0.52 9.59
C ILE A 25 -2.45 0.63 8.78
N ALA A 26 -3.20 1.69 8.54
CA ALA A 26 -2.64 2.90 7.96
C ALA A 26 -1.76 3.62 8.99
N ILE A 27 -0.59 4.07 8.55
CA ILE A 27 0.29 4.94 9.35
C ILE A 27 -0.29 6.35 9.28
N HIS A 28 -0.43 7.03 10.41
CA HIS A 28 -0.83 8.44 10.44
C HIS A 28 0.20 9.29 9.69
N GLN A 29 -0.24 9.97 8.64
CA GLN A 29 0.65 10.63 7.67
C GLN A 29 0.39 12.15 7.59
N PHE A 30 -0.63 12.64 8.30
CA PHE A 30 -1.02 14.04 8.24
C PHE A 30 -0.11 14.93 9.10
N ASP A 31 0.24 16.10 8.57
CA ASP A 31 1.04 17.14 9.22
C ASP A 31 0.25 18.46 9.26
N GLU A 32 -0.91 18.44 9.92
CA GLU A 32 -1.77 19.62 10.01
C GLU A 32 -1.34 20.59 11.12
N THR A 33 -0.82 20.05 12.23
CA THR A 33 -0.46 20.80 13.44
C THR A 33 1.03 20.74 13.77
N GLY A 34 1.84 20.15 12.90
CA GLY A 34 3.23 19.81 13.11
C GLY A 34 3.44 18.32 13.32
N PHE A 35 4.56 17.80 12.84
CA PHE A 35 4.88 16.39 12.88
C PHE A 35 5.23 15.91 14.30
N ASP A 36 4.35 15.11 14.89
CA ASP A 36 4.58 14.43 16.16
C ASP A 36 5.35 13.13 15.98
N SER A 37 6.67 13.23 15.95
CA SER A 37 7.55 12.07 15.79
C SER A 37 7.50 11.09 16.98
N ALA A 38 7.25 11.56 18.19
CA ALA A 38 7.16 10.71 19.36
C ALA A 38 5.85 9.91 19.37
N GLY A 39 4.70 10.58 19.18
CA GLY A 39 3.41 9.93 19.08
C GLY A 39 3.34 8.93 17.92
N LEU A 40 3.93 9.27 16.77
CA LEU A 40 3.96 8.34 15.65
C LEU A 40 4.87 7.12 15.89
N ARG A 41 5.99 7.29 16.58
CA ARG A 41 6.83 6.15 17.01
C ARG A 41 6.07 5.22 17.95
N ASP A 42 5.38 5.78 18.93
CA ASP A 42 4.56 5.02 19.87
C ASP A 42 3.41 4.30 19.14
N TYR A 43 2.79 4.94 18.15
CA TYR A 43 1.78 4.34 17.29
C TYR A 43 2.33 3.11 16.54
N LEU A 44 3.50 3.23 15.90
CA LEU A 44 4.12 2.13 15.16
C LEU A 44 4.51 0.96 16.05
N ASN A 45 5.12 1.23 17.20
CA ASN A 45 5.46 0.21 18.19
C ASN A 45 4.19 -0.51 18.67
N ARG A 46 3.14 0.26 18.94
CA ARG A 46 1.86 -0.30 19.39
C ARG A 46 1.20 -1.17 18.32
N ALA A 47 1.29 -0.80 17.04
CA ALA A 47 0.82 -1.63 15.94
C ALA A 47 1.56 -2.99 15.89
N GLU A 48 2.88 -3.01 16.10
CA GLU A 48 3.66 -4.26 16.22
C GLU A 48 3.24 -5.12 17.42
N GLU A 49 3.04 -4.51 18.58
CA GLU A 49 2.60 -5.22 19.80
C GLU A 49 1.22 -5.85 19.64
N LEU A 50 0.31 -5.15 18.98
CA LEU A 50 -1.04 -5.62 18.72
C LEU A 50 -1.12 -6.69 17.61
N GLY A 51 -0.01 -6.95 16.92
CA GLY A 51 0.09 -8.00 15.92
C GLY A 51 -0.50 -7.64 14.56
N PHE A 52 -0.52 -6.35 14.21
CA PHE A 52 -0.75 -5.96 12.83
C PHE A 52 0.39 -6.43 11.95
N GLU A 53 0.07 -6.92 10.74
CA GLU A 53 1.08 -7.43 9.82
C GLU A 53 1.93 -6.31 9.21
N GLY A 54 1.30 -5.17 8.92
CA GLY A 54 2.00 -4.05 8.29
C GLY A 54 1.41 -2.69 8.58
N GLY A 55 2.24 -1.67 8.42
CA GLY A 55 1.89 -0.26 8.43
C GLY A 55 2.00 0.32 7.02
N TRP A 56 0.96 1.02 6.53
CA TRP A 56 0.88 1.48 5.16
C TRP A 56 0.61 2.98 5.06
N VAL A 57 1.27 3.61 4.11
CA VAL A 57 1.08 5.02 3.75
C VAL A 57 0.45 5.17 2.37
N LEU A 58 0.11 6.40 1.98
CA LEU A 58 -0.35 6.73 0.62
C LEU A 58 0.54 7.83 0.01
N GLU A 59 0.48 8.00 -1.31
CA GLU A 59 1.10 9.12 -1.98
C GLU A 59 0.04 10.10 -2.50
N GLN A 60 0.20 11.37 -2.14
CA GLN A 60 -0.55 12.47 -2.71
C GLN A 60 0.36 13.70 -2.85
N VAL A 61 1.06 13.78 -3.97
CA VAL A 61 1.96 14.92 -4.26
C VAL A 61 1.16 16.18 -4.62
N ILE A 62 -0.01 16.01 -5.24
CA ILE A 62 -0.91 17.08 -5.64
C ILE A 62 -2.25 16.91 -4.95
N GLY A 63 -2.56 17.78 -4.02
CA GLY A 63 -3.79 17.77 -3.23
C GLY A 63 -3.75 18.85 -2.16
N GLU A 64 -4.82 18.97 -1.41
CA GLU A 64 -4.91 19.92 -0.30
C GLU A 64 -4.53 19.30 1.04
N ALA A 65 -4.54 17.96 1.13
CA ALA A 65 -4.13 17.26 2.32
C ALA A 65 -2.62 17.40 2.55
N ARG A 66 -2.25 17.75 3.77
CA ARG A 66 -0.84 17.89 4.19
C ARG A 66 -0.28 16.52 4.56
N LEU A 67 0.16 15.77 3.56
CA LEU A 67 0.71 14.45 3.75
C LEU A 67 2.23 14.48 3.59
N LEU A 68 2.94 13.80 4.50
CA LEU A 68 4.37 13.56 4.35
C LEU A 68 4.63 12.64 3.16
N ALA A 69 5.78 12.82 2.51
CA ALA A 69 6.20 11.98 1.41
C ALA A 69 6.36 10.51 1.87
N PRO A 70 5.82 9.53 1.10
CA PRO A 70 5.65 8.16 1.59
C PRO A 70 6.97 7.43 1.84
N LEU A 71 7.94 7.50 0.94
CA LEU A 71 9.19 6.74 1.08
C LEU A 71 10.07 7.25 2.19
N GLU A 72 10.10 8.57 2.42
CA GLU A 72 10.81 9.22 3.51
C GLU A 72 10.22 8.83 4.86
N LEU A 73 8.88 8.81 4.94
CA LEU A 73 8.18 8.37 6.15
C LEU A 73 8.41 6.87 6.41
N LEU A 74 8.37 6.02 5.37
CA LEU A 74 8.65 4.59 5.51
C LEU A 74 10.12 4.32 5.89
N ALA A 75 11.07 5.11 5.37
CA ALA A 75 12.48 5.00 5.78
C ALA A 75 12.65 5.32 7.28
N TRP A 76 11.95 6.35 7.76
CA TRP A 76 11.93 6.68 9.18
C TRP A 76 11.23 5.59 10.00
N ALA A 77 10.08 5.08 9.55
CA ALA A 77 9.34 4.01 10.21
C ALA A 77 10.15 2.70 10.28
N ALA A 78 10.98 2.42 9.27
CA ALA A 78 11.88 1.26 9.27
C ALA A 78 12.87 1.28 10.44
N GLY A 79 13.34 2.48 10.83
CA GLY A 79 14.19 2.67 12.01
C GLY A 79 13.45 2.65 13.35
N CYS A 80 12.11 2.66 13.33
CA CYS A 80 11.26 2.64 14.52
C CYS A 80 10.68 1.25 14.83
N THR A 81 10.74 0.31 13.87
CA THR A 81 10.05 -0.98 13.91
C THR A 81 11.02 -2.14 13.61
N GLU A 82 10.71 -3.33 14.11
CA GLU A 82 11.55 -4.52 13.90
C GLU A 82 10.87 -5.59 13.04
N ARG A 83 9.55 -5.73 13.15
CA ARG A 83 8.76 -6.80 12.51
C ARG A 83 7.69 -6.30 11.56
N LEU A 84 7.12 -5.12 11.83
CA LEU A 84 6.04 -4.53 11.05
C LEU A 84 6.46 -4.39 9.59
N ARG A 85 5.73 -5.02 8.67
CA ARG A 85 5.94 -4.76 7.25
C ARG A 85 5.53 -3.32 6.94
N LEU A 86 6.21 -2.72 5.99
CA LEU A 86 6.00 -1.33 5.59
C LEU A 86 5.49 -1.29 4.16
N GLY A 87 4.41 -0.57 3.92
CA GLY A 87 3.79 -0.56 2.60
C GLY A 87 3.42 0.83 2.12
N VAL A 88 3.36 1.00 0.83
CA VAL A 88 2.77 2.18 0.20
C VAL A 88 1.59 1.76 -0.68
N ALA A 89 0.46 2.45 -0.53
CA ALA A 89 -0.77 2.08 -1.22
C ALA A 89 -1.49 3.32 -1.79
N VAL A 90 -1.05 3.83 -2.93
CA VAL A 90 0.03 3.39 -3.83
C VAL A 90 0.93 4.57 -4.20
N LEU A 91 2.14 4.30 -4.67
CA LEU A 91 2.95 5.29 -5.40
C LEU A 91 2.30 5.59 -6.75
N VAL A 92 2.19 6.85 -7.09
CA VAL A 92 1.81 7.30 -8.44
C VAL A 92 3.06 7.31 -9.31
N SER A 93 3.55 6.11 -9.65
CA SER A 93 4.91 5.96 -10.20
C SER A 93 5.11 6.61 -11.57
N SER A 94 4.04 7.04 -12.26
CA SER A 94 4.15 7.90 -13.45
C SER A 94 4.74 9.29 -13.16
N LEU A 95 4.75 9.74 -11.90
CA LEU A 95 5.28 11.05 -11.49
C LEU A 95 6.77 11.00 -11.17
N HIS A 96 7.38 9.82 -11.19
CA HIS A 96 8.76 9.58 -10.80
C HIS A 96 9.63 9.11 -11.96
N ASP A 97 10.92 9.45 -11.93
CA ASP A 97 11.90 8.76 -12.75
C ASP A 97 12.06 7.33 -12.23
N PRO A 98 11.95 6.29 -13.08
CA PRO A 98 11.94 4.91 -12.65
C PRO A 98 13.25 4.44 -12.00
N LEU A 99 14.42 4.95 -12.41
CA LEU A 99 15.69 4.55 -11.78
C LEU A 99 15.87 5.22 -10.42
N GLN A 100 15.48 6.48 -10.28
CA GLN A 100 15.50 7.16 -8.98
C GLN A 100 14.51 6.51 -8.01
N LEU A 101 13.31 6.19 -8.50
CA LEU A 101 12.30 5.49 -7.69
C LEU A 101 12.78 4.10 -7.28
N ALA A 102 13.38 3.33 -8.19
CA ALA A 102 13.95 2.02 -7.88
C ALA A 102 15.05 2.12 -6.80
N SER A 103 15.90 3.14 -6.87
CA SER A 103 16.94 3.40 -5.86
C SER A 103 16.33 3.74 -4.49
N ALA A 104 15.34 4.62 -4.44
CA ALA A 104 14.67 5.01 -3.20
C ALA A 104 13.95 3.82 -2.54
N ILE A 105 13.22 3.02 -3.34
CA ILE A 105 12.58 1.78 -2.88
C ILE A 105 13.61 0.80 -2.34
N THR A 106 14.74 0.63 -3.05
CA THR A 106 15.85 -0.23 -2.57
C THR A 106 16.41 0.24 -1.23
N ALA A 107 16.52 1.55 -1.03
CA ALA A 107 17.00 2.10 0.24
C ALA A 107 16.03 1.73 1.40
N VAL A 108 14.73 1.93 1.22
CA VAL A 108 13.73 1.55 2.24
C VAL A 108 13.70 0.05 2.46
N ASP A 109 13.80 -0.77 1.42
CA ASP A 109 13.85 -2.23 1.54
C ASP A 109 15.06 -2.69 2.38
N ARG A 110 16.22 -2.09 2.15
CA ARG A 110 17.43 -2.37 2.92
C ARG A 110 17.36 -1.87 4.37
N LEU A 111 16.86 -0.66 4.58
CA LEU A 111 16.68 -0.07 5.93
C LEU A 111 15.67 -0.89 6.76
N SER A 112 14.66 -1.43 6.11
CA SER A 112 13.67 -2.30 6.76
C SER A 112 14.06 -3.77 6.82
N HIS A 113 15.26 -4.16 6.35
CA HIS A 113 15.70 -5.56 6.27
C HIS A 113 14.71 -6.46 5.51
N GLY A 114 14.19 -5.98 4.36
CA GLY A 114 13.29 -6.75 3.49
C GLY A 114 11.83 -6.80 3.94
N ARG A 115 11.36 -5.79 4.66
CA ARG A 115 9.96 -5.68 5.11
C ARG A 115 9.09 -4.76 4.25
N LEU A 116 9.56 -4.34 3.07
CA LEU A 116 8.85 -3.39 2.23
C LEU A 116 7.90 -4.08 1.26
N ASP A 117 6.69 -3.54 1.12
CA ASP A 117 5.68 -3.82 0.09
C ASP A 117 5.44 -2.57 -0.76
N VAL A 118 5.53 -2.70 -2.09
CA VAL A 118 5.50 -1.55 -3.00
C VAL A 118 4.20 -1.52 -3.79
N GLY A 119 3.25 -0.72 -3.37
CA GLY A 119 2.06 -0.47 -4.17
C GLY A 119 2.33 0.54 -5.27
N VAL A 120 1.89 0.26 -6.50
CA VAL A 120 2.05 1.12 -7.66
C VAL A 120 0.75 1.33 -8.43
N ALA A 121 0.58 2.51 -8.98
CA ALA A 121 -0.46 2.80 -9.96
C ALA A 121 0.00 3.92 -10.91
N PRO A 122 -0.56 3.99 -12.13
CA PRO A 122 -0.24 5.09 -13.03
C PRO A 122 -0.86 6.43 -12.59
N GLY A 123 -1.79 6.43 -11.63
CA GLY A 123 -2.56 7.59 -11.22
C GLY A 123 -3.75 7.90 -12.15
N GLY A 124 -4.56 8.90 -11.78
CA GLY A 124 -5.80 9.25 -12.49
C GLY A 124 -6.01 10.73 -12.83
N GLY A 125 -5.13 11.60 -12.38
CA GLY A 125 -5.30 13.06 -12.45
C GLY A 125 -4.64 13.71 -13.67
N ARG A 126 -4.94 13.29 -14.89
CA ARG A 126 -4.27 13.68 -16.16
C ARG A 126 -3.81 15.13 -16.26
N ARG A 127 -4.70 16.11 -16.06
CA ARG A 127 -4.34 17.54 -16.15
C ARG A 127 -3.29 18.00 -15.13
N ARG A 128 -3.21 17.33 -13.99
CA ARG A 128 -2.25 17.67 -12.93
C ARG A 128 -0.85 17.09 -13.24
N PHE A 129 -0.78 16.04 -14.04
CA PHE A 129 0.46 15.35 -14.37
C PHE A 129 1.37 16.12 -15.34
N ALA A 130 0.82 17.09 -16.08
CA ALA A 130 1.62 17.97 -16.93
C ALA A 130 2.72 18.73 -16.16
N ALA A 131 2.49 19.03 -14.88
CA ALA A 131 3.50 19.66 -14.01
C ALA A 131 4.74 18.77 -13.78
N PHE A 132 4.63 17.46 -14.03
CA PHE A 132 5.70 16.47 -13.92
C PHE A 132 6.23 16.02 -15.29
N GLY A 133 5.84 16.71 -16.37
CA GLY A 133 6.25 16.34 -17.73
C GLY A 133 5.62 15.03 -18.24
N VAL A 134 4.56 14.54 -17.60
CA VAL A 134 3.87 13.31 -17.99
C VAL A 134 2.91 13.60 -19.15
N ASP A 135 3.10 12.91 -20.25
CA ASP A 135 2.26 12.99 -21.45
C ASP A 135 1.03 12.09 -21.32
N ASP A 136 -0.16 12.68 -21.43
CA ASP A 136 -1.46 12.01 -21.34
C ASP A 136 -1.65 10.88 -22.37
N ALA A 137 -1.03 10.98 -23.54
CA ALA A 137 -1.18 9.98 -24.60
C ALA A 137 -0.37 8.71 -24.32
N THR A 138 0.70 8.82 -23.56
CA THR A 138 1.68 7.75 -23.37
C THR A 138 1.85 7.31 -21.92
N PHE A 139 1.20 7.98 -20.94
CA PHE A 139 1.47 7.76 -19.52
C PHE A 139 1.30 6.30 -19.05
N ILE A 140 0.33 5.56 -19.60
CA ILE A 140 0.15 4.14 -19.25
C ILE A 140 1.28 3.26 -19.79
N SER A 141 1.73 3.51 -21.03
CA SER A 141 2.84 2.74 -21.60
C SER A 141 4.18 3.10 -20.96
N SER A 142 4.39 4.39 -20.68
CA SER A 142 5.57 4.86 -19.95
C SER A 142 5.61 4.33 -18.51
N PHE A 143 4.47 4.28 -17.81
CA PHE A 143 4.33 3.64 -16.50
C PHE A 143 4.71 2.16 -16.55
N THR A 144 4.18 1.43 -17.54
CA THR A 144 4.42 -0.02 -17.67
C THR A 144 5.89 -0.30 -17.98
N GLU A 145 6.49 0.47 -18.89
CA GLU A 145 7.92 0.38 -19.20
C GLU A 145 8.79 0.78 -18.01
N GLY A 146 8.43 1.86 -17.30
CA GLY A 146 9.13 2.28 -16.10
C GLY A 146 9.18 1.19 -15.02
N LEU A 147 8.07 0.47 -14.81
CA LEU A 147 8.06 -0.67 -13.89
C LEU A 147 8.96 -1.82 -14.36
N GLN A 148 9.01 -2.10 -15.67
CA GLN A 148 9.91 -3.11 -16.22
C GLN A 148 11.38 -2.71 -16.00
N LEU A 149 11.71 -1.44 -16.20
CA LEU A 149 13.04 -0.91 -15.92
C LEU A 149 13.39 -0.99 -14.42
N MET A 150 12.44 -0.68 -13.52
CA MET A 150 12.64 -0.85 -12.08
C MET A 150 12.94 -2.31 -11.73
N LYS A 151 12.19 -3.26 -12.29
CA LYS A 151 12.42 -4.70 -12.08
C LYS A 151 13.78 -5.14 -12.62
N ALA A 152 14.21 -4.63 -13.77
CA ALA A 152 15.56 -4.86 -14.29
C ALA A 152 16.64 -4.29 -13.36
N ALA A 153 16.42 -3.08 -12.81
CA ALA A 153 17.32 -2.46 -11.86
C ALA A 153 17.45 -3.27 -10.55
N TRP A 154 16.40 -3.95 -10.13
CA TRP A 154 16.37 -4.79 -8.92
C TRP A 154 16.91 -6.22 -9.13
N SER A 155 17.04 -6.67 -10.37
CA SER A 155 17.57 -8.01 -10.66
C SER A 155 18.97 -8.23 -10.09
N ASP A 156 19.40 -9.49 -9.98
CA ASP A 156 20.73 -9.83 -9.46
C ASP A 156 21.87 -9.48 -10.43
N GLU A 157 21.54 -9.08 -11.66
CA GLU A 157 22.54 -8.66 -12.65
C GLU A 157 23.31 -7.43 -12.15
N PRO A 158 24.65 -7.46 -12.16
CA PRO A 158 25.48 -6.37 -11.67
C PRO A 158 25.37 -5.11 -12.53
N ARG A 159 25.02 -5.30 -13.79
CA ARG A 159 24.87 -4.25 -14.80
C ARG A 159 23.53 -4.44 -15.52
N VAL A 160 22.91 -3.35 -15.91
CA VAL A 160 21.58 -3.33 -16.54
C VAL A 160 21.71 -2.79 -17.95
N THR A 161 21.16 -3.53 -18.90
CA THR A 161 20.86 -3.07 -20.25
C THR A 161 19.35 -3.12 -20.44
N PHE A 162 18.76 -2.04 -20.91
CA PHE A 162 17.31 -1.94 -21.13
C PHE A 162 17.05 -1.08 -22.38
N ASP A 163 16.45 -1.69 -23.40
CA ASP A 163 16.09 -0.99 -24.65
C ASP A 163 14.59 -0.78 -24.72
N GLY A 164 14.11 0.26 -24.04
CA GLY A 164 12.72 0.65 -24.02
C GLY A 164 12.40 1.78 -25.02
N ARG A 165 11.12 2.02 -25.21
CA ARG A 165 10.65 3.13 -26.04
C ARG A 165 10.87 4.50 -25.38
N PHE A 166 10.75 4.59 -24.07
CA PHE A 166 10.81 5.83 -23.30
C PHE A 166 12.13 5.95 -22.53
N ARG A 167 12.78 4.83 -22.24
CA ARG A 167 14.02 4.77 -21.47
C ARG A 167 14.98 3.78 -22.11
N GLN A 168 16.24 4.20 -22.21
CA GLN A 168 17.32 3.36 -22.70
C GLN A 168 18.46 3.37 -21.68
N VAL A 169 18.95 2.18 -21.34
CA VAL A 169 20.07 1.99 -20.40
C VAL A 169 21.03 1.01 -21.06
N ASP A 170 22.28 1.41 -21.21
CA ASP A 170 23.31 0.60 -21.84
C ASP A 170 24.41 0.26 -20.84
N ASP A 171 24.42 -0.99 -20.40
CA ASP A 171 25.44 -1.58 -19.54
C ASP A 171 25.81 -0.71 -18.32
N LEU A 172 24.81 -0.22 -17.57
CA LEU A 172 25.04 0.60 -16.39
C LEU A 172 25.06 -0.20 -15.09
N PRO A 173 26.01 0.05 -14.18
CA PRO A 173 25.99 -0.54 -12.85
C PRO A 173 24.90 0.13 -12.00
N ILE A 174 23.94 -0.66 -11.50
CA ILE A 174 22.88 -0.16 -10.61
C ILE A 174 22.98 -0.89 -9.27
N GLN A 175 23.47 -0.19 -8.27
CA GLN A 175 23.72 -0.69 -6.91
C GLN A 175 23.28 0.35 -5.87
N PRO A 176 22.94 -0.09 -4.63
CA PRO A 176 22.82 -1.50 -4.18
C PRO A 176 21.57 -2.18 -4.73
N LYS A 177 21.49 -3.50 -4.59
CA LYS A 177 20.27 -4.28 -4.88
C LYS A 177 19.37 -4.36 -3.63
N PRO A 178 18.05 -4.58 -3.78
CA PRO A 178 17.16 -4.85 -2.65
C PRO A 178 17.59 -6.05 -1.81
N VAL A 179 17.07 -6.19 -0.61
CA VAL A 179 17.21 -7.40 0.21
C VAL A 179 16.28 -8.49 -0.30
N GLN A 180 15.04 -8.11 -0.60
CA GLN A 180 14.02 -9.05 -1.08
C GLN A 180 14.33 -9.55 -2.50
N ARG A 181 14.04 -10.83 -2.77
CA ARG A 181 14.28 -11.48 -4.06
C ARG A 181 12.98 -12.04 -4.64
N PRO A 182 12.76 -11.91 -5.96
CA PRO A 182 13.58 -11.22 -6.97
C PRO A 182 13.57 -9.69 -6.84
N HIS A 183 12.62 -9.13 -6.10
CA HIS A 183 12.44 -7.71 -5.77
C HIS A 183 11.40 -7.56 -4.64
N PRO A 184 11.25 -6.39 -4.02
CA PRO A 184 10.13 -6.13 -3.11
C PRO A 184 8.80 -6.43 -3.78
N PRO A 185 7.82 -7.07 -3.09
CA PRO A 185 6.52 -7.40 -3.69
C PRO A 185 5.82 -6.16 -4.26
N VAL A 186 5.39 -6.26 -5.52
CA VAL A 186 4.73 -5.17 -6.24
C VAL A 186 3.22 -5.37 -6.21
N TRP A 187 2.54 -4.53 -5.44
CA TRP A 187 1.09 -4.46 -5.34
C TRP A 187 0.52 -3.47 -6.36
N PHE A 188 -0.46 -3.89 -7.12
CA PHE A 188 -1.11 -2.98 -8.07
C PHE A 188 -2.42 -2.42 -7.54
N GLY A 189 -2.57 -1.09 -7.64
CA GLY A 189 -3.86 -0.42 -7.52
C GLY A 189 -4.54 -0.28 -8.88
N GLY A 190 -5.87 -0.33 -8.90
CA GLY A 190 -6.65 -0.10 -10.12
C GLY A 190 -8.10 -0.55 -9.99
N GLN A 191 -8.96 -0.08 -10.92
CA GLN A 191 -10.38 -0.43 -10.94
C GLN A 191 -10.85 -0.83 -12.36
N ALA A 192 -10.31 -0.21 -13.39
CA ALA A 192 -10.71 -0.51 -14.77
C ALA A 192 -10.23 -1.91 -15.20
N PRO A 193 -11.00 -2.68 -16.01
CA PRO A 193 -10.62 -4.02 -16.44
C PRO A 193 -9.20 -4.11 -17.02
N LYS A 194 -8.81 -3.17 -17.89
CA LYS A 194 -7.44 -3.11 -18.44
C LYS A 194 -6.36 -2.84 -17.39
N ALA A 195 -6.69 -2.15 -16.28
CA ALA A 195 -5.75 -1.94 -15.18
C ALA A 195 -5.60 -3.22 -14.35
N LEU A 196 -6.69 -3.98 -14.14
CA LEU A 196 -6.69 -5.27 -13.43
C LEU A 196 -5.92 -6.34 -14.21
N ALA A 197 -6.12 -6.44 -15.54
CA ALA A 197 -5.33 -7.32 -16.40
C ALA A 197 -3.82 -6.97 -16.35
N ARG A 198 -3.48 -5.67 -16.30
CA ARG A 198 -2.10 -5.20 -16.13
C ARG A 198 -1.54 -5.57 -14.74
N ALA A 199 -2.36 -5.44 -13.69
CA ALA A 199 -2.00 -5.86 -12.34
C ALA A 199 -1.57 -7.32 -12.30
N VAL A 200 -2.36 -8.20 -12.90
CA VAL A 200 -2.04 -9.63 -12.98
C VAL A 200 -0.79 -9.88 -13.83
N ARG A 201 -0.62 -9.16 -14.94
CA ARG A 201 0.53 -9.37 -15.84
C ARG A 201 1.85 -8.93 -15.22
N HIS A 202 1.89 -7.80 -14.54
CA HIS A 202 3.13 -7.14 -14.12
C HIS A 202 3.32 -7.05 -12.60
N GLY A 203 2.30 -7.35 -11.80
CA GLY A 203 2.34 -7.33 -10.35
C GLY A 203 2.48 -8.70 -9.73
N ASP A 204 2.69 -8.66 -8.41
CA ASP A 204 2.75 -9.83 -7.55
C ASP A 204 1.50 -9.91 -6.65
N ALA A 205 0.72 -8.82 -6.58
CA ALA A 205 -0.48 -8.70 -5.77
C ALA A 205 -1.44 -7.62 -6.31
N PHE A 206 -2.70 -7.67 -5.89
CA PHE A 206 -3.69 -6.64 -6.16
C PHE A 206 -4.17 -5.98 -4.87
N LEU A 207 -4.27 -4.65 -4.85
CA LEU A 207 -4.85 -3.89 -3.76
C LEU A 207 -6.03 -3.05 -4.24
N GLY A 208 -7.23 -3.42 -3.80
CA GLY A 208 -8.46 -2.67 -4.05
C GLY A 208 -8.40 -1.27 -3.42
N ALA A 209 -8.75 -0.25 -4.20
CA ALA A 209 -8.69 1.14 -3.79
C ALA A 209 -9.61 1.43 -2.59
N GLY A 210 -9.14 2.22 -1.64
CA GLY A 210 -9.94 2.69 -0.50
C GLY A 210 -11.16 3.51 -0.92
N SER A 211 -11.10 4.18 -2.07
CA SER A 211 -12.21 4.97 -2.64
C SER A 211 -13.23 4.14 -3.44
N SER A 212 -13.23 2.82 -3.33
CA SER A 212 -14.22 1.95 -3.98
C SER A 212 -15.07 1.21 -2.96
N THR A 213 -16.35 1.05 -3.24
CA THR A 213 -17.30 0.26 -2.42
C THR A 213 -16.91 -1.23 -2.43
N THR A 214 -17.41 -2.00 -1.45
CA THR A 214 -17.22 -3.45 -1.39
C THR A 214 -17.76 -4.14 -2.64
N ALA A 215 -18.89 -3.71 -3.18
CA ALA A 215 -19.45 -4.26 -4.43
C ALA A 215 -18.51 -4.08 -5.63
N LYS A 216 -17.94 -2.87 -5.83
CA LYS A 216 -16.95 -2.63 -6.89
C LYS A 216 -15.65 -3.42 -6.66
N PHE A 217 -15.28 -3.65 -5.41
CA PHE A 217 -14.14 -4.51 -5.10
C PHE A 217 -14.41 -5.97 -5.47
N ALA A 218 -15.61 -6.51 -5.17
CA ALA A 218 -16.00 -7.86 -5.57
C ALA A 218 -15.95 -8.06 -7.09
N GLU A 219 -16.42 -7.06 -7.87
CA GLU A 219 -16.31 -7.06 -9.34
C GLU A 219 -14.83 -7.11 -9.77
N ALA A 220 -13.97 -6.27 -9.15
CA ALA A 220 -12.55 -6.26 -9.47
C ALA A 220 -11.87 -7.60 -9.15
N VAL A 221 -12.20 -8.22 -8.01
CA VAL A 221 -11.70 -9.56 -7.62
C VAL A 221 -12.10 -10.61 -8.65
N SER A 222 -13.34 -10.59 -9.13
CA SER A 222 -13.80 -11.51 -10.16
C SER A 222 -12.99 -11.39 -11.45
N ILE A 223 -12.67 -10.15 -11.86
CA ILE A 223 -11.81 -9.89 -13.03
C ILE A 223 -10.39 -10.39 -12.77
N VAL A 224 -9.79 -10.07 -11.61
CA VAL A 224 -8.42 -10.51 -11.26
C VAL A 224 -8.32 -12.04 -11.26
N ARG A 225 -9.29 -12.74 -10.67
CA ARG A 225 -9.30 -14.21 -10.66
C ARG A 225 -9.41 -14.81 -12.08
N ARG A 226 -10.23 -14.23 -12.93
CA ARG A 226 -10.32 -14.64 -14.34
C ARG A 226 -8.99 -14.40 -15.08
N GLU A 227 -8.40 -13.22 -14.93
CA GLU A 227 -7.11 -12.88 -15.57
C GLU A 227 -5.97 -13.80 -15.08
N LEU A 228 -5.95 -14.18 -13.80
CA LEU A 228 -5.00 -15.16 -13.27
C LEU A 228 -5.14 -16.52 -13.98
N ALA A 229 -6.39 -17.01 -14.12
CA ALA A 229 -6.67 -18.25 -14.81
C ALA A 229 -6.26 -18.20 -16.30
N GLU A 230 -6.62 -17.12 -17.01
CA GLU A 230 -6.26 -16.91 -18.42
C GLU A 230 -4.76 -16.81 -18.65
N GLN A 231 -4.00 -16.28 -17.68
CA GLN A 231 -2.53 -16.18 -17.76
C GLN A 231 -1.80 -17.39 -17.13
N GLY A 232 -2.52 -18.39 -16.65
CA GLY A 232 -1.96 -19.60 -16.03
C GLY A 232 -1.17 -19.32 -14.73
N LYS A 233 -1.52 -18.25 -14.02
CA LYS A 233 -0.89 -17.90 -12.73
C LYS A 233 -1.61 -18.57 -11.58
N ASP A 234 -0.84 -19.06 -10.62
CA ASP A 234 -1.36 -19.66 -9.39
C ASP A 234 -1.97 -18.58 -8.48
N PRO A 235 -3.29 -18.63 -8.18
CA PRO A 235 -3.93 -17.63 -7.33
C PRO A 235 -3.44 -17.65 -5.88
N THR A 236 -2.83 -18.75 -5.40
CA THR A 236 -2.27 -18.84 -4.04
C THR A 236 -1.02 -17.98 -3.87
N HIS A 237 -0.35 -17.63 -4.97
CA HIS A 237 0.82 -16.77 -4.99
C HIS A 237 0.51 -15.32 -5.44
N PHE A 238 -0.76 -14.96 -5.55
CA PHE A 238 -1.20 -13.63 -5.93
C PHE A 238 -2.21 -13.07 -4.92
N PRO A 239 -1.75 -12.51 -3.80
CA PRO A 239 -2.62 -12.02 -2.75
C PRO A 239 -3.50 -10.86 -3.23
N ILE A 240 -4.73 -10.85 -2.71
CA ILE A 240 -5.72 -9.82 -2.97
C ILE A 240 -5.98 -9.07 -1.67
N GLY A 241 -5.73 -7.77 -1.68
CA GLY A 241 -5.97 -6.89 -0.55
C GLY A 241 -7.05 -5.84 -0.83
N LYS A 242 -7.53 -5.22 0.23
CA LYS A 242 -8.46 -4.09 0.18
C LYS A 242 -8.09 -3.05 1.23
N ARG A 243 -7.95 -1.78 0.82
CA ARG A 243 -7.94 -0.67 1.78
C ARG A 243 -9.38 -0.35 2.17
N VAL A 244 -9.63 -0.24 3.46
CA VAL A 244 -10.93 0.08 4.03
C VAL A 244 -10.81 1.29 4.95
N TYR A 245 -11.45 2.40 4.57
CA TYR A 245 -11.61 3.55 5.45
C TYR A 245 -12.70 3.26 6.46
N LEU A 246 -12.42 3.53 7.72
CA LEU A 246 -13.37 3.24 8.78
C LEU A 246 -13.18 4.16 10.00
N MET A 247 -14.25 4.37 10.72
CA MET A 247 -14.28 4.82 12.12
C MET A 247 -15.49 4.21 12.81
N PHE A 248 -15.36 3.91 14.10
CA PHE A 248 -16.48 3.42 14.90
C PHE A 248 -16.46 4.03 16.30
N ASP A 249 -17.65 4.21 16.83
CA ASP A 249 -17.90 4.78 18.15
C ASP A 249 -19.15 4.11 18.72
N ASN A 250 -19.42 4.31 20.03
CA ASN A 250 -20.68 3.92 20.64
C ASN A 250 -21.84 4.77 20.09
N ASP A 251 -21.54 5.99 19.63
CA ASP A 251 -22.43 6.85 18.86
C ASP A 251 -22.15 6.70 17.35
N PRO A 252 -23.03 6.01 16.60
CA PRO A 252 -22.83 5.79 15.17
C PRO A 252 -22.87 7.08 14.34
N VAL A 253 -23.54 8.13 14.82
CA VAL A 253 -23.56 9.43 14.13
C VAL A 253 -22.20 10.09 14.22
N LYS A 254 -21.57 10.05 15.39
CA LYS A 254 -20.22 10.57 15.61
C LYS A 254 -19.19 9.79 14.77
N ALA A 255 -19.29 8.46 14.73
CA ALA A 255 -18.45 7.62 13.90
C ALA A 255 -18.55 7.99 12.41
N ARG A 256 -19.80 8.16 11.94
CA ARG A 256 -20.07 8.53 10.55
C ARG A 256 -19.50 9.90 10.20
N GLN A 257 -19.72 10.90 11.04
CA GLN A 257 -19.20 12.25 10.82
C GLN A 257 -17.66 12.24 10.79
N GLY A 258 -17.02 11.58 11.75
CA GLY A 258 -15.54 11.52 11.83
C GLY A 258 -14.90 10.91 10.59
N VAL A 259 -15.44 9.79 10.09
CA VAL A 259 -14.89 9.15 8.87
C VAL A 259 -15.10 10.01 7.64
N LEU A 260 -16.22 10.70 7.50
CA LEU A 260 -16.49 11.60 6.38
C LEU A 260 -15.56 12.82 6.40
N ASP A 261 -15.36 13.44 7.56
CA ASP A 261 -14.44 14.57 7.72
C ASP A 261 -13.01 14.16 7.29
N GLY A 262 -12.57 12.97 7.69
CA GLY A 262 -11.28 12.42 7.28
C GLY A 262 -11.18 12.16 5.76
N LEU A 263 -12.22 11.59 5.16
CA LEU A 263 -12.25 11.35 3.71
C LEU A 263 -12.30 12.64 2.90
N HIS A 264 -13.04 13.64 3.36
CA HIS A 264 -13.10 14.94 2.69
C HIS A 264 -11.75 15.66 2.74
N ARG A 265 -10.95 15.47 3.80
CA ARG A 265 -9.55 15.97 3.84
C ARG A 265 -8.68 15.33 2.76
N ILE A 266 -8.85 14.03 2.49
CA ILE A 266 -8.03 13.29 1.52
C ILE A 266 -8.50 13.52 0.09
N TYR A 267 -9.81 13.46 -0.15
CA TYR A 267 -10.40 13.37 -1.49
C TYR A 267 -11.15 14.64 -1.92
N GLY A 268 -11.35 15.59 -1.00
CA GLY A 268 -12.23 16.73 -1.26
C GLY A 268 -13.67 16.27 -1.50
N GLY A 269 -14.36 16.97 -2.38
CA GLY A 269 -15.74 16.64 -2.80
C GLY A 269 -15.83 15.57 -3.90
N MET A 270 -15.03 14.51 -3.85
CA MET A 270 -15.09 13.43 -4.85
C MET A 270 -16.47 12.75 -4.85
N PRO A 271 -17.20 12.72 -6.00
CA PRO A 271 -18.53 12.11 -6.05
C PRO A 271 -18.54 10.64 -5.60
N GLY A 272 -19.46 10.31 -4.69
CA GLY A 272 -19.67 8.97 -4.16
C GLY A 272 -18.65 8.52 -3.10
N ILE A 273 -17.78 9.42 -2.62
CA ILE A 273 -16.82 9.06 -1.56
C ILE A 273 -17.53 8.80 -0.22
N ASP A 274 -18.67 9.45 0.00
CA ASP A 274 -19.44 9.31 1.22
C ASP A 274 -20.07 7.91 1.37
N ASP A 275 -20.24 7.16 0.29
CA ASP A 275 -20.84 5.82 0.30
C ASP A 275 -19.80 4.70 0.54
N VAL A 276 -18.54 5.07 0.70
CA VAL A 276 -17.42 4.11 0.70
C VAL A 276 -17.04 3.62 2.10
N PRO A 277 -16.97 4.47 3.16
CA PRO A 277 -16.36 4.05 4.42
C PRO A 277 -17.30 3.17 5.24
N LEU A 278 -16.69 2.30 6.03
CA LEU A 278 -17.39 1.60 7.11
C LEU A 278 -17.45 2.50 8.34
N SER A 279 -18.64 2.66 8.91
CA SER A 279 -18.82 3.45 10.11
C SER A 279 -20.02 2.97 10.93
N GLY A 280 -20.05 3.28 12.21
CA GLY A 280 -21.12 2.90 13.12
C GLY A 280 -20.59 2.30 14.41
N THR A 281 -21.25 1.29 14.92
CA THR A 281 -20.82 0.53 16.10
C THR A 281 -19.76 -0.52 15.72
N VAL A 282 -19.20 -1.20 16.70
CA VAL A 282 -18.31 -2.36 16.50
C VAL A 282 -18.97 -3.41 15.60
N ASN A 283 -20.25 -3.72 15.83
CA ASN A 283 -20.97 -4.74 15.04
C ASN A 283 -21.14 -4.32 13.57
N ASP A 284 -21.37 -3.03 13.30
CA ASP A 284 -21.50 -2.51 11.94
C ASP A 284 -20.18 -2.66 11.19
N VAL A 285 -19.05 -2.34 11.85
CA VAL A 285 -17.72 -2.48 11.25
C VAL A 285 -17.35 -3.94 11.05
N VAL A 286 -17.64 -4.83 12.02
CA VAL A 286 -17.44 -6.28 11.87
C VAL A 286 -18.24 -6.84 10.69
N GLY A 287 -19.52 -6.45 10.56
CA GLY A 287 -20.36 -6.84 9.43
C GLY A 287 -19.78 -6.41 8.09
N GLY A 288 -19.42 -5.13 7.96
CA GLY A 288 -18.83 -4.60 6.73
C GLY A 288 -17.48 -5.22 6.37
N LEU A 289 -16.63 -5.53 7.36
CA LEU A 289 -15.36 -6.21 7.11
C LEU A 289 -15.57 -7.67 6.70
N ARG A 290 -16.58 -8.37 7.22
CA ARG A 290 -16.96 -9.71 6.73
C ARG A 290 -17.36 -9.67 5.26
N GLU A 291 -18.16 -8.69 4.84
CA GLU A 291 -18.51 -8.51 3.42
C GLU A 291 -17.25 -8.30 2.54
N VAL A 292 -16.25 -7.56 3.04
CA VAL A 292 -14.96 -7.37 2.34
C VAL A 292 -14.17 -8.68 2.24
N ILE A 293 -14.17 -9.49 3.29
CA ILE A 293 -13.55 -10.82 3.31
C ILE A 293 -14.27 -11.76 2.32
N ASP A 294 -15.60 -11.81 2.37
CA ASP A 294 -16.43 -12.64 1.50
C ASP A 294 -16.28 -12.22 0.01
N ALA A 295 -16.04 -10.94 -0.25
CA ALA A 295 -15.68 -10.44 -1.58
C ALA A 295 -14.29 -10.89 -2.06
N GLY A 296 -13.49 -11.53 -1.19
CA GLY A 296 -12.24 -12.19 -1.54
C GLY A 296 -10.96 -11.48 -1.07
N ALA A 297 -11.04 -10.57 -0.11
CA ALA A 297 -9.86 -9.96 0.49
C ALA A 297 -9.13 -10.96 1.40
N GLN A 298 -7.84 -11.14 1.17
CA GLN A 298 -6.91 -11.93 2.00
C GLN A 298 -6.07 -11.02 2.91
N THR A 299 -5.95 -9.75 2.54
CA THR A 299 -5.29 -8.71 3.33
C THR A 299 -6.19 -7.49 3.41
N ILE A 300 -6.46 -7.00 4.61
CA ILE A 300 -7.24 -5.78 4.81
C ILE A 300 -6.34 -4.70 5.39
N LEU A 301 -6.19 -3.62 4.66
CA LEU A 301 -5.55 -2.40 5.15
C LEU A 301 -6.64 -1.55 5.82
N LEU A 302 -6.72 -1.64 7.13
CA LEU A 302 -7.60 -0.83 7.97
C LEU A 302 -7.08 0.60 8.02
N ASN A 303 -7.91 1.56 7.66
CA ASN A 303 -7.50 2.97 7.58
C ASN A 303 -8.45 3.87 8.40
N PRO A 304 -8.23 3.94 9.72
CA PRO A 304 -8.81 5.03 10.48
C PRO A 304 -8.37 6.37 9.89
N VAL A 305 -9.24 7.35 9.94
CA VAL A 305 -8.97 8.68 9.38
C VAL A 305 -9.21 9.76 10.45
N GLY A 306 -8.67 9.51 11.62
CA GLY A 306 -8.71 10.39 12.76
C GLY A 306 -8.10 11.77 12.49
N ARG A 307 -8.34 12.70 13.39
CA ARG A 307 -7.84 14.09 13.29
C ARG A 307 -6.34 14.18 13.58
N ASP A 308 -5.86 13.27 14.41
CA ASP A 308 -4.47 13.20 14.85
C ASP A 308 -4.04 11.76 15.14
N VAL A 309 -2.76 11.58 15.44
CA VAL A 309 -2.17 10.27 15.74
C VAL A 309 -2.77 9.61 16.98
N THR A 310 -3.25 10.39 17.92
CA THR A 310 -3.87 9.87 19.15
C THR A 310 -5.21 9.23 18.85
N GLU A 311 -6.07 9.89 18.08
CA GLU A 311 -7.36 9.33 17.65
C GLU A 311 -7.19 8.09 16.77
N ASP A 312 -6.23 8.11 15.84
CA ASP A 312 -5.91 6.93 15.03
C ASP A 312 -5.39 5.77 15.90
N ARG A 313 -4.60 6.05 16.94
CA ARG A 313 -4.14 5.05 17.90
C ARG A 313 -5.29 4.43 18.70
N GLU A 314 -6.21 5.25 19.20
CA GLU A 314 -7.40 4.76 19.91
C GLU A 314 -8.23 3.84 19.01
N GLN A 315 -8.46 4.22 17.77
CA GLN A 315 -9.15 3.37 16.79
C GLN A 315 -8.38 2.07 16.52
N MET A 316 -7.08 2.13 16.36
CA MET A 316 -6.22 0.95 16.15
C MET A 316 -6.28 -0.03 17.32
N GLU A 317 -6.18 0.45 18.56
CA GLU A 317 -6.24 -0.37 19.76
C GLU A 317 -7.62 -1.06 19.90
N ARG A 318 -8.68 -0.32 19.64
CA ARG A 318 -10.04 -0.86 19.65
C ARG A 318 -10.28 -1.85 18.51
N LEU A 319 -9.74 -1.61 17.31
CA LEU A 319 -9.79 -2.57 16.20
C LEU A 319 -9.17 -3.91 16.61
N ALA A 320 -8.00 -3.87 17.24
CA ALA A 320 -7.31 -5.07 17.71
C ALA A 320 -8.05 -5.81 18.82
N ALA A 321 -8.70 -5.08 19.73
CA ALA A 321 -9.38 -5.66 20.90
C ALA A 321 -10.82 -6.10 20.61
N GLU A 322 -11.57 -5.32 19.82
CA GLU A 322 -13.01 -5.47 19.71
C GLU A 322 -13.47 -6.02 18.34
N VAL A 323 -12.71 -5.78 17.26
CA VAL A 323 -13.13 -6.10 15.88
C VAL A 323 -12.40 -7.33 15.33
N ILE A 324 -11.07 -7.31 15.29
CA ILE A 324 -10.26 -8.37 14.67
C ILE A 324 -10.52 -9.76 15.27
N PRO A 325 -10.70 -9.93 16.60
CA PRO A 325 -11.00 -11.26 17.17
C PRO A 325 -12.30 -11.88 16.67
N GLN A 326 -13.25 -11.07 16.20
CA GLN A 326 -14.52 -11.56 15.67
C GLN A 326 -14.46 -11.95 14.18
N LEU A 327 -13.33 -11.67 13.50
CA LEU A 327 -13.11 -11.92 12.07
C LEU A 327 -12.15 -13.11 11.81
N ARG A 328 -11.53 -13.64 12.86
CA ARG A 328 -10.61 -14.79 12.84
C ARG A 328 -11.29 -16.12 13.07
#